data_51607e2ed16570b42d5b674c451b0a4a
#
_entry.id   51607e2ed16570b42d5b674c451b0a4a
#
_cell.length_a   1.000
_cell.length_b   1.000
_cell.length_c   1.000
_cell.angle_alpha   90.00
_cell.angle_beta   90.00
_cell.angle_gamma   90.00
#
_symmetry.space_group_name_H-M   'P 1'
#
loop_
_entity.id
_entity.type
_entity.pdbx_description
1 polymer ?
#
loop_
_entity_poly.entity_id
_entity_poly.type
_entity_poly.pdbx_seq_one_letter_code
_entity_poly.pdbx_strand_id
1 'polypeptide(L)'
;MPSVLSRPRPLISLLVVLGVTLAILIAMGRPPICTCGTVTLWGHVGPEQSQMLADWYSPSHIVHGFLFYLALRYAAARWTVERQFGLALLVEAAWEIVENTPMVIDRYREATIALGYTGDSMLNSLSDIAMMALGFAAARRLPVWTSVVIVALLEIVPLIAIRDNLTLNVWMLLAPSDAIRVWQAG
;
A
#
# COMPACT_ATOMS: atom_id res chain seq x y z
N MET A 1 5.50 25.30 9.91
CA MET A 1 4.13 24.75 9.75
C MET A 1 3.99 23.55 10.66
N PRO A 2 2.99 23.42 11.52
CA PRO A 2 2.82 22.27 12.38
C PRO A 2 2.63 21.01 11.52
N SER A 3 3.21 19.88 11.95
CA SER A 3 3.08 18.60 11.26
C SER A 3 1.61 18.15 11.21
N VAL A 4 1.20 17.41 10.17
CA VAL A 4 -0.16 16.83 10.08
C VAL A 4 -0.46 16.01 11.32
N LEU A 5 0.55 15.32 11.84
CA LEU A 5 0.44 14.44 13.01
C LEU A 5 0.63 15.15 14.35
N SER A 6 0.92 16.47 14.37
CA SER A 6 1.11 17.22 15.63
C SER A 6 -0.20 17.61 16.33
N ARG A 7 -1.36 17.37 15.70
CA ARG A 7 -2.68 17.58 16.31
C ARG A 7 -3.26 16.21 16.72
N PRO A 8 -3.97 16.11 17.85
CA PRO A 8 -4.50 14.83 18.32
C PRO A 8 -5.50 14.18 17.35
N ARG A 9 -6.25 14.98 16.58
CA ARG A 9 -7.31 14.49 15.68
C ARG A 9 -6.83 13.56 14.56
N PRO A 10 -5.77 13.88 13.77
CA PRO A 10 -5.29 12.96 12.74
C PRO A 10 -4.74 11.65 13.33
N LEU A 11 -4.08 11.72 14.49
CA LEU A 11 -3.59 10.53 15.17
C LEU A 11 -4.73 9.64 15.67
N ILE A 12 -5.77 10.25 16.25
CA ILE A 12 -6.97 9.52 16.68
C ILE A 12 -7.64 8.85 15.46
N SER A 13 -7.78 9.57 14.35
CA SER A 13 -8.35 9.01 13.12
C SER A 13 -7.53 7.84 12.60
N LEU A 14 -6.21 7.95 12.59
CA LEU A 14 -5.31 6.85 12.21
C LEU A 14 -5.52 5.63 13.13
N LEU A 15 -5.48 5.80 14.43
CA LEU A 15 -5.65 4.71 15.39
C LEU A 15 -7.03 4.03 15.28
N VAL A 16 -8.08 4.80 15.05
CA VAL A 16 -9.44 4.27 14.85
C VAL A 16 -9.50 3.46 13.55
N VAL A 17 -8.97 3.98 12.45
CA VAL A 17 -8.96 3.28 11.16
C VAL A 17 -8.15 2.00 11.28
N LEU A 18 -6.94 2.04 11.85
CA LEU A 18 -6.11 0.84 12.06
C LEU A 18 -6.85 -0.20 12.93
N GLY A 19 -7.51 0.23 14.02
CA GLY A 19 -8.27 -0.67 14.90
C GLY A 19 -9.45 -1.33 14.20
N VAL A 20 -10.20 -0.59 13.39
CA VAL A 20 -11.33 -1.13 12.61
C VAL A 20 -10.83 -2.09 11.53
N THR A 21 -9.79 -1.70 10.78
CA THR A 21 -9.18 -2.57 9.77
C THR A 21 -8.70 -3.88 10.39
N LEU A 22 -7.98 -3.80 11.51
CA LEU A 22 -7.53 -4.99 12.25
C LEU A 22 -8.70 -5.89 12.65
N ALA A 23 -9.79 -5.33 13.18
CA ALA A 23 -10.97 -6.11 13.56
C ALA A 23 -11.60 -6.84 12.36
N ILE A 24 -11.63 -6.19 11.17
CA ILE A 24 -12.14 -6.79 9.94
C ILE A 24 -11.19 -7.90 9.45
N LEU A 25 -9.88 -7.67 9.42
CA LEU A 25 -8.88 -8.67 9.02
C LEU A 25 -8.91 -9.90 9.94
N ILE A 26 -9.11 -9.71 11.25
CA ILE A 26 -9.34 -10.81 12.20
C ILE A 26 -10.60 -11.61 11.80
N ALA A 27 -11.70 -10.92 11.52
CA ALA A 27 -12.94 -11.57 11.11
C ALA A 27 -12.81 -12.31 9.76
N MET A 28 -11.93 -11.84 8.87
CA MET A 28 -11.57 -12.51 7.62
C MET A 28 -10.61 -13.70 7.81
N GLY A 29 -10.13 -13.95 9.03
CA GLY A 29 -9.19 -15.04 9.32
C GLY A 29 -7.76 -14.78 8.83
N ARG A 30 -7.36 -13.52 8.67
CA ARG A 30 -5.99 -13.20 8.26
C ARG A 30 -5.00 -13.51 9.39
N PRO A 31 -3.79 -14.02 9.07
CA PRO A 31 -2.80 -14.30 10.09
C PRO A 31 -2.27 -13.00 10.73
N PRO A 32 -2.04 -12.97 12.05
CA PRO A 32 -1.53 -11.76 12.70
C PRO A 32 -0.12 -11.38 12.25
N ILE A 33 0.72 -12.37 11.99
CA ILE A 33 2.08 -12.26 11.46
C ILE A 33 2.29 -13.34 10.39
N CYS A 34 3.46 -13.39 9.77
CA CYS A 34 3.80 -14.45 8.83
C CYS A 34 3.45 -15.83 9.37
N THR A 35 2.80 -16.65 8.53
CA THR A 35 2.50 -18.06 8.83
C THR A 35 3.76 -18.90 9.01
N CYS A 36 4.91 -18.39 8.55
CA CYS A 36 6.24 -18.98 8.79
C CYS A 36 6.71 -18.86 10.26
N GLY A 37 5.98 -18.12 11.11
CA GLY A 37 6.31 -17.93 12.53
C GLY A 37 7.41 -16.89 12.80
N THR A 38 7.91 -16.21 11.78
CA THR A 38 8.96 -15.18 11.91
C THR A 38 8.45 -13.81 11.52
N VAL A 39 9.06 -12.75 12.04
CA VAL A 39 8.84 -11.36 11.66
C VAL A 39 10.19 -10.73 11.33
N THR A 40 10.32 -10.24 10.11
CA THR A 40 11.49 -9.48 9.67
C THR A 40 11.09 -8.08 9.25
N LEU A 41 12.08 -7.17 9.16
CA LEU A 41 11.84 -5.81 8.67
C LEU A 41 11.53 -5.80 7.17
N TRP A 42 12.02 -6.79 6.41
CA TRP A 42 11.88 -6.87 4.96
C TRP A 42 11.55 -8.29 4.52
N GLY A 43 10.48 -8.42 3.74
CA GLY A 43 10.06 -9.66 3.09
C GLY A 43 10.75 -9.86 1.75
N HIS A 44 11.07 -11.11 1.44
CA HIS A 44 11.58 -11.49 0.13
C HIS A 44 10.44 -11.85 -0.83
N VAL A 45 10.71 -11.78 -2.13
CA VAL A 45 9.76 -12.26 -3.15
C VAL A 45 9.59 -13.78 -2.97
N GLY A 46 8.34 -14.21 -2.84
CA GLY A 46 8.01 -15.62 -2.64
C GLY A 46 6.79 -15.81 -1.73
N PRO A 47 6.63 -17.00 -1.10
CA PRO A 47 5.48 -17.29 -0.24
C PRO A 47 5.36 -16.39 1.00
N GLU A 48 6.44 -15.73 1.41
CA GLU A 48 6.50 -14.83 2.57
C GLU A 48 6.30 -13.36 2.19
N GLN A 49 6.11 -13.09 0.90
CA GLN A 49 5.78 -11.76 0.41
C GLN A 49 4.46 -11.29 1.01
N SER A 50 4.39 -10.03 1.38
CA SER A 50 3.24 -9.42 2.06
C SER A 50 2.91 -10.06 3.42
N GLN A 51 3.91 -10.66 4.07
CA GLN A 51 3.77 -11.27 5.39
C GLN A 51 4.65 -10.59 6.45
N MET A 52 5.63 -9.78 6.02
CA MET A 52 6.60 -9.08 6.87
C MET A 52 6.21 -7.63 7.10
N LEU A 53 7.04 -6.87 7.86
CA LEU A 53 6.74 -5.46 8.15
C LEU A 53 6.75 -4.60 6.88
N ALA A 54 7.69 -4.85 5.97
CA ALA A 54 7.79 -4.20 4.68
C ALA A 54 8.29 -5.19 3.64
N ASP A 55 8.04 -4.92 2.36
CA ASP A 55 8.49 -5.70 1.22
C ASP A 55 8.62 -4.84 -0.05
N TRP A 56 8.73 -5.48 -1.21
CA TRP A 56 8.84 -4.81 -2.50
C TRP A 56 7.57 -4.08 -2.96
N TYR A 57 6.41 -4.29 -2.28
CA TYR A 57 5.17 -3.56 -2.55
C TYR A 57 4.91 -2.41 -1.56
N SER A 58 5.62 -2.36 -0.43
CA SER A 58 5.55 -1.20 0.49
C SER A 58 5.86 0.15 -0.19
N PRO A 59 6.78 0.27 -1.19
CA PRO A 59 6.92 1.45 -2.03
C PRO A 59 5.62 1.90 -2.70
N SER A 60 4.78 0.98 -3.14
CA SER A 60 3.49 1.27 -3.79
C SER A 60 2.53 2.01 -2.85
N HIS A 61 2.47 1.62 -1.59
CA HIS A 61 1.64 2.29 -0.58
C HIS A 61 2.16 3.70 -0.25
N ILE A 62 3.48 3.92 -0.29
CA ILE A 62 4.04 5.28 -0.21
C ILE A 62 3.59 6.11 -1.43
N VAL A 63 3.62 5.54 -2.64
CA VAL A 63 3.12 6.19 -3.86
C VAL A 63 1.62 6.49 -3.74
N HIS A 64 0.79 5.59 -3.20
CA HIS A 64 -0.62 5.88 -2.89
C HIS A 64 -0.75 7.16 -2.07
N GLY A 65 0.07 7.34 -1.04
CA GLY A 65 0.07 8.56 -0.22
C GLY A 65 0.33 9.83 -1.02
N PHE A 66 1.31 9.82 -1.94
CA PHE A 66 1.57 10.94 -2.85
C PHE A 66 0.39 11.20 -3.78
N LEU A 67 -0.17 10.16 -4.38
CA LEU A 67 -1.29 10.27 -5.32
C LEU A 67 -2.58 10.74 -4.61
N PHE A 68 -2.87 10.23 -3.43
CA PHE A 68 -4.05 10.65 -2.66
C PHE A 68 -3.94 12.10 -2.22
N TYR A 69 -2.75 12.55 -1.76
CA TYR A 69 -2.55 13.96 -1.45
C TYR A 69 -2.77 14.83 -2.69
N LEU A 70 -2.17 14.45 -3.83
CA LEU A 70 -2.32 15.18 -5.08
C LEU A 70 -3.80 15.26 -5.50
N ALA A 71 -4.47 14.11 -5.59
CA ALA A 71 -5.88 14.04 -6.00
C ALA A 71 -6.80 14.87 -5.08
N LEU A 72 -6.64 14.72 -3.76
CA LEU A 72 -7.46 15.43 -2.79
C LEU A 72 -7.15 16.92 -2.69
N ARG A 73 -5.90 17.31 -2.99
CA ARG A 73 -5.52 18.74 -3.08
C ARG A 73 -6.29 19.46 -4.17
N TYR A 74 -6.66 18.77 -5.26
CA TYR A 74 -7.46 19.34 -6.36
C TYR A 74 -8.95 19.07 -6.18
N ALA A 75 -9.36 17.83 -5.97
CA ALA A 75 -10.77 17.43 -5.90
C ALA A 75 -11.48 17.93 -4.63
N ALA A 76 -10.75 18.03 -3.53
CA ALA A 76 -11.27 18.47 -2.23
C ALA A 76 -10.50 19.68 -1.69
N ALA A 77 -10.14 20.64 -2.54
CA ALA A 77 -9.31 21.80 -2.21
C ALA A 77 -9.88 22.66 -1.07
N ARG A 78 -11.20 22.64 -0.87
CA ARG A 78 -11.89 23.36 0.22
C ARG A 78 -11.87 22.64 1.56
N TRP A 79 -11.45 21.37 1.58
CA TRP A 79 -11.38 20.60 2.81
C TRP A 79 -10.10 20.92 3.59
N THR A 80 -10.18 20.77 4.89
CA THR A 80 -8.96 20.81 5.71
C THR A 80 -8.08 19.61 5.40
N VAL A 81 -6.79 19.74 5.61
CA VAL A 81 -5.83 18.64 5.36
C VAL A 81 -6.15 17.43 6.23
N GLU A 82 -6.67 17.63 7.43
CA GLU A 82 -7.09 16.56 8.32
C GLU A 82 -8.24 15.73 7.71
N ARG A 83 -9.19 16.37 7.04
CA ARG A 83 -10.28 15.68 6.34
C ARG A 83 -9.77 14.96 5.10
N GLN A 84 -8.87 15.59 4.34
CA GLN A 84 -8.21 14.95 3.19
C GLN A 84 -7.44 13.72 3.64
N PHE A 85 -6.64 13.83 4.70
CA PHE A 85 -5.90 12.71 5.27
C PHE A 85 -6.82 11.59 5.78
N GLY A 86 -7.92 11.95 6.49
CA GLY A 86 -8.90 10.97 6.94
C GLY A 86 -9.54 10.19 5.78
N LEU A 87 -9.85 10.84 4.66
CA LEU A 87 -10.37 10.15 3.47
C LEU A 87 -9.28 9.26 2.83
N ALA A 88 -8.04 9.74 2.73
CA ALA A 88 -6.93 8.93 2.23
C ALA A 88 -6.73 7.65 3.07
N LEU A 89 -6.78 7.76 4.40
CA LEU A 89 -6.73 6.61 5.31
C LEU A 89 -7.87 5.62 5.08
N LEU A 90 -9.09 6.11 4.88
CA LEU A 90 -10.25 5.25 4.63
C LEU A 90 -10.14 4.53 3.28
N VAL A 91 -9.64 5.20 2.25
CA VAL A 91 -9.43 4.59 0.93
C VAL A 91 -8.38 3.49 1.01
N GLU A 92 -7.24 3.76 1.66
CA GLU A 92 -6.19 2.76 1.84
C GLU A 92 -6.65 1.57 2.68
N ALA A 93 -7.30 1.82 3.80
CA ALA A 93 -7.85 0.77 4.65
C ALA A 93 -8.90 -0.09 3.90
N ALA A 94 -9.71 0.53 3.05
CA ALA A 94 -10.64 -0.19 2.21
C ALA A 94 -9.90 -1.05 1.16
N TRP A 95 -8.80 -0.54 0.60
CA TRP A 95 -7.95 -1.32 -0.31
C TRP A 95 -7.36 -2.55 0.40
N GLU A 96 -6.75 -2.38 1.57
CA GLU A 96 -6.21 -3.50 2.37
C GLU A 96 -7.25 -4.59 2.66
N ILE A 97 -8.48 -4.19 2.95
CA ILE A 97 -9.57 -5.15 3.17
C ILE A 97 -9.93 -5.86 1.86
N VAL A 98 -10.07 -5.12 0.76
CA VAL A 98 -10.44 -5.68 -0.54
C VAL A 98 -9.34 -6.59 -1.08
N GLU A 99 -8.08 -6.18 -0.98
CA GLU A 99 -6.92 -6.94 -1.42
C GLU A 99 -6.82 -8.30 -0.73
N ASN A 100 -7.19 -8.36 0.55
CA ASN A 100 -7.22 -9.57 1.35
C ASN A 100 -8.48 -10.43 1.16
N THR A 101 -9.37 -10.08 0.23
CA THR A 101 -10.49 -10.95 -0.16
C THR A 101 -10.04 -12.10 -1.07
N PRO A 102 -10.71 -13.26 -1.04
CA PRO A 102 -10.41 -14.36 -1.97
C PRO A 102 -10.43 -13.92 -3.43
N MET A 103 -11.35 -13.02 -3.79
CA MET A 103 -11.50 -12.50 -5.15
C MET A 103 -10.21 -11.83 -5.66
N VAL A 104 -9.59 -10.97 -4.87
CA VAL A 104 -8.36 -10.26 -5.27
C VAL A 104 -7.15 -11.17 -5.14
N ILE A 105 -7.07 -12.00 -4.11
CA ILE A 105 -5.99 -12.98 -3.94
C ILE A 105 -5.93 -13.93 -5.15
N ASP A 106 -7.07 -14.49 -5.57
CA ASP A 106 -7.13 -15.37 -6.73
C ASP A 106 -6.78 -14.62 -8.01
N ARG A 107 -7.24 -13.36 -8.13
CA ARG A 107 -6.88 -12.51 -9.26
C ARG A 107 -5.37 -12.24 -9.35
N TYR A 108 -4.69 -11.99 -8.24
CA TYR A 108 -3.23 -11.86 -8.20
C TYR A 108 -2.52 -13.12 -8.68
N ARG A 109 -2.94 -14.28 -8.21
CA ARG A 109 -2.37 -15.57 -8.61
C ARG A 109 -2.55 -15.87 -10.10
N GLU A 110 -3.70 -15.50 -10.67
CA GLU A 110 -4.00 -15.74 -12.08
C GLU A 110 -3.33 -14.75 -13.02
N ALA A 111 -3.30 -13.47 -12.63
CA ALA A 111 -2.94 -12.37 -13.51
C ALA A 111 -1.48 -11.94 -13.39
N THR A 112 -0.80 -12.18 -12.27
CA THR A 112 0.54 -11.68 -11.99
C THR A 112 1.54 -12.79 -11.75
N ILE A 113 2.79 -12.42 -11.44
CA ILE A 113 3.84 -13.38 -11.03
C ILE A 113 3.71 -13.79 -9.55
N ALA A 114 2.74 -13.28 -8.82
CA ALA A 114 2.51 -13.58 -7.41
C ALA A 114 1.86 -14.96 -7.19
N LEU A 115 2.40 -16.02 -7.81
CA LEU A 115 1.83 -17.37 -7.83
C LEU A 115 1.63 -17.98 -6.43
N GLY A 116 2.43 -17.59 -5.45
CA GLY A 116 2.36 -18.05 -4.08
C GLY A 116 1.60 -17.11 -3.13
N TYR A 117 1.04 -16.01 -3.64
CA TYR A 117 0.37 -15.03 -2.79
C TYR A 117 -0.87 -15.62 -2.10
N THR A 118 -0.93 -15.48 -0.80
CA THR A 118 -2.03 -16.00 0.05
C THR A 118 -2.78 -14.87 0.77
N GLY A 119 -2.51 -13.63 0.39
CA GLY A 119 -2.95 -12.41 1.07
C GLY A 119 -1.97 -12.01 2.18
N ASP A 120 -2.15 -10.83 2.73
CA ASP A 120 -1.24 -10.21 3.68
C ASP A 120 -1.40 -10.76 5.09
N SER A 121 -0.35 -10.63 5.90
CA SER A 121 -0.51 -10.67 7.34
C SER A 121 -1.14 -9.36 7.85
N MET A 122 -1.77 -9.39 9.01
CA MET A 122 -2.30 -8.17 9.63
C MET A 122 -1.19 -7.14 9.89
N LEU A 123 0.01 -7.61 10.24
CA LEU A 123 1.18 -6.76 10.45
C LEU A 123 1.55 -6.00 9.18
N ASN A 124 1.56 -6.69 8.04
CA ASN A 124 1.87 -6.08 6.74
C ASN A 124 0.81 -5.05 6.34
N SER A 125 -0.48 -5.41 6.33
CA SER A 125 -1.57 -4.48 6.01
C SER A 125 -1.56 -3.21 6.89
N LEU A 126 -1.29 -3.34 8.20
CA LEU A 126 -1.20 -2.16 9.06
C LEU A 126 0.04 -1.31 8.75
N SER A 127 1.15 -1.95 8.39
CA SER A 127 2.37 -1.26 7.94
C SER A 127 2.11 -0.50 6.63
N ASP A 128 1.40 -1.08 5.68
CA ASP A 128 1.14 -0.49 4.37
C ASP A 128 0.21 0.74 4.49
N ILE A 129 -0.79 0.71 5.38
CA ILE A 129 -1.54 1.92 5.76
C ILE A 129 -0.61 3.00 6.36
N ALA A 130 0.37 2.60 7.17
CA ALA A 130 1.34 3.56 7.73
C ALA A 130 2.29 4.10 6.65
N MET A 131 2.70 3.30 5.66
CA MET A 131 3.49 3.73 4.51
C MET A 131 2.72 4.73 3.63
N MET A 132 1.42 4.50 3.39
CA MET A 132 0.57 5.49 2.72
C MET A 132 0.51 6.80 3.51
N ALA A 133 0.33 6.74 4.83
CA ALA A 133 0.30 7.93 5.67
C ALA A 133 1.64 8.71 5.63
N LEU A 134 2.76 8.01 5.56
CA LEU A 134 4.09 8.58 5.37
C LEU A 134 4.20 9.30 4.02
N GLY A 135 3.76 8.64 2.93
CA GLY A 135 3.72 9.22 1.58
C GLY A 135 2.87 10.49 1.52
N PHE A 136 1.68 10.47 2.12
CA PHE A 136 0.80 11.64 2.21
C PHE A 136 1.45 12.80 2.97
N ALA A 137 2.10 12.51 4.10
CA ALA A 137 2.80 13.51 4.90
C ALA A 137 4.03 14.08 4.18
N ALA A 138 4.75 13.27 3.41
CA ALA A 138 5.87 13.66 2.58
C ALA A 138 5.40 14.58 1.44
N ALA A 139 4.38 14.15 0.66
CA ALA A 139 3.80 14.92 -0.45
C ALA A 139 3.34 16.32 -0.02
N ARG A 140 2.83 16.44 1.19
CA ARG A 140 2.43 17.74 1.76
C ARG A 140 3.60 18.68 2.05
N ARG A 141 4.78 18.15 2.38
CA ARG A 141 5.92 18.94 2.86
C ARG A 141 6.95 19.22 1.80
N LEU A 142 7.06 18.31 0.84
CA LEU A 142 8.09 18.35 -0.19
C LEU A 142 7.65 19.24 -1.36
N PRO A 143 8.58 19.89 -2.07
CA PRO A 143 8.28 20.54 -3.32
C PRO A 143 7.88 19.50 -4.38
N VAL A 144 7.09 19.96 -5.37
CA VAL A 144 6.52 19.06 -6.40
C VAL A 144 7.60 18.26 -7.12
N TRP A 145 8.70 18.91 -7.54
CA TRP A 145 9.76 18.21 -8.24
C TRP A 145 10.40 17.07 -7.43
N THR A 146 10.61 17.27 -6.12
CA THR A 146 11.11 16.23 -5.22
C THR A 146 10.12 15.08 -5.09
N SER A 147 8.82 15.41 -4.99
CA SER A 147 7.75 14.40 -4.95
C SER A 147 7.74 13.54 -6.21
N VAL A 148 7.89 14.18 -7.39
CA VAL A 148 7.97 13.46 -8.68
C VAL A 148 9.19 12.55 -8.73
N VAL A 149 10.36 13.02 -8.30
CA VAL A 149 11.58 12.20 -8.27
C VAL A 149 11.43 11.02 -7.32
N ILE A 150 10.87 11.23 -6.12
CA ILE A 150 10.64 10.14 -5.16
C ILE A 150 9.69 9.10 -5.73
N VAL A 151 8.55 9.51 -6.29
CA VAL A 151 7.58 8.59 -6.91
C VAL A 151 8.23 7.81 -8.05
N ALA A 152 9.00 8.48 -8.91
CA ALA A 152 9.72 7.81 -10.00
C ALA A 152 10.71 6.75 -9.46
N LEU A 153 11.44 7.05 -8.39
CA LEU A 153 12.36 6.09 -7.77
C LEU A 153 11.59 4.91 -7.14
N LEU A 154 10.46 5.16 -6.47
CA LEU A 154 9.63 4.12 -5.86
C LEU A 154 8.96 3.21 -6.91
N GLU A 155 8.81 3.66 -8.15
CA GLU A 155 8.35 2.85 -9.28
C GLU A 155 9.51 2.12 -9.99
N ILE A 156 10.64 2.80 -10.22
CA ILE A 156 11.75 2.26 -11.01
C ILE A 156 12.55 1.22 -10.22
N VAL A 157 12.77 1.44 -8.91
CA VAL A 157 13.58 0.52 -8.10
C VAL A 157 12.94 -0.87 -7.99
N PRO A 158 11.64 -1.03 -7.64
CA PRO A 158 10.99 -2.34 -7.67
C PRO A 158 10.94 -2.92 -9.08
N LEU A 159 10.66 -2.10 -10.10
CA LEU A 159 10.66 -2.56 -11.50
C LEU A 159 11.98 -3.25 -11.89
N ILE A 160 13.11 -2.68 -11.49
CA ILE A 160 14.43 -3.24 -11.77
C ILE A 160 14.70 -4.47 -10.90
N ALA A 161 14.32 -4.42 -9.61
CA ALA A 161 14.66 -5.46 -8.64
C ALA A 161 13.82 -6.73 -8.80
N ILE A 162 12.52 -6.58 -9.06
CA ILE A 162 11.56 -7.70 -9.09
C ILE A 162 10.71 -7.75 -10.36
N ARG A 163 10.99 -6.89 -11.35
CA ARG A 163 10.22 -6.73 -12.60
C ARG A 163 8.74 -6.41 -12.36
N ASP A 164 8.42 -5.78 -11.24
CA ASP A 164 7.08 -5.33 -10.90
C ASP A 164 7.11 -3.99 -10.17
N ASN A 165 6.01 -3.27 -10.21
CA ASN A 165 5.79 -2.00 -9.52
C ASN A 165 4.29 -1.70 -9.45
N LEU A 166 3.89 -0.59 -8.82
CA LEU A 166 2.48 -0.22 -8.72
C LEU A 166 1.79 -0.12 -10.09
N THR A 167 2.43 0.53 -11.05
CA THR A 167 1.87 0.74 -12.39
C THR A 167 1.59 -0.59 -13.09
N LEU A 168 2.55 -1.51 -13.11
CA LEU A 168 2.37 -2.83 -13.74
C LEU A 168 1.41 -3.70 -12.95
N ASN A 169 1.45 -3.65 -11.64
CA ASN A 169 0.56 -4.40 -10.77
C ASN A 169 -0.91 -4.02 -11.04
N VAL A 170 -1.23 -2.72 -11.02
CA VAL A 170 -2.57 -2.21 -11.36
C VAL A 170 -2.97 -2.59 -12.79
N TRP A 171 -2.05 -2.46 -13.75
CA TRP A 171 -2.31 -2.87 -15.13
C TRP A 171 -2.68 -4.35 -15.23
N MET A 172 -1.88 -5.21 -14.63
CA MET A 172 -2.09 -6.66 -14.69
C MET A 172 -3.36 -7.11 -13.97
N LEU A 173 -3.76 -6.42 -12.90
CA LEU A 173 -5.03 -6.68 -12.23
C LEU A 173 -6.25 -6.31 -13.11
N LEU A 174 -6.18 -5.19 -13.84
CA LEU A 174 -7.29 -4.67 -14.63
C LEU A 174 -7.35 -5.28 -16.05
N ALA A 175 -6.19 -5.38 -16.70
CA ALA A 175 -6.05 -5.83 -18.09
C ALA A 175 -4.81 -6.74 -18.24
N PRO A 176 -4.87 -8.00 -17.81
CA PRO A 176 -3.74 -8.92 -17.84
C PRO A 176 -3.16 -9.06 -19.25
N SER A 177 -1.83 -9.07 -19.32
CA SER A 177 -1.08 -9.24 -20.57
C SER A 177 -0.12 -10.41 -20.45
N ASP A 178 -0.25 -11.41 -21.32
CA ASP A 178 0.68 -12.53 -21.35
C ASP A 178 2.11 -12.10 -21.68
N ALA A 179 2.29 -11.06 -22.49
CA ALA A 179 3.60 -10.52 -22.80
C ALA A 179 4.29 -9.94 -21.56
N ILE A 180 3.55 -9.19 -20.72
CA ILE A 180 4.08 -8.67 -19.45
C ILE A 180 4.38 -9.82 -18.50
N ARG A 181 3.47 -10.77 -18.35
CA ARG A 181 3.65 -11.93 -17.46
C ARG A 181 4.89 -12.76 -17.83
N VAL A 182 5.09 -13.05 -19.12
CA VAL A 182 6.28 -13.75 -19.62
C VAL A 182 7.56 -12.95 -19.34
N TRP A 183 7.53 -11.64 -19.56
CA TRP A 183 8.68 -10.78 -19.27
C TRP A 183 8.99 -10.70 -17.76
N GLN A 184 7.98 -10.66 -16.91
CA GLN A 184 8.13 -10.66 -15.46
C GLN A 184 8.72 -12.00 -14.94
N ALA A 185 8.34 -13.11 -15.57
CA ALA A 185 8.81 -14.44 -15.17
C ALA A 185 10.29 -14.72 -15.50
N GLY A 186 10.94 -13.92 -16.35
CA GLY A 186 12.36 -14.05 -16.71
C GLY A 186 12.55 -14.52 -18.11
#